data_fbbd666be457d78a429f6e81bcb97a19
#
_entry.id   fbbd666be457d78a429f6e81bcb97a19
#
_cell.length_a   1.000
_cell.length_b   1.000
_cell.length_c   1.000
_cell.angle_alpha   90.00
_cell.angle_beta   90.00
_cell.angle_gamma   90.00
#
_symmetry.space_group_name_H-M   'P 1'
#
loop_
_entity.id
_entity.type
_entity.pdbx_description
1 polymer ?
#
loop_
_entity_poly.entity_id
_entity_poly.type
_entity_poly.pdbx_seq_one_letter_code
_entity_poly.pdbx_strand_id
1 'polypeptide(L)'
;MERRWKRSTGYNRRVMEYESWDVAEYMGKNARIVLVDQSKEGWGFINADCFYQSDTKLEKEIFAKRMLVTHRYLNIPVKMGAVIEQMDIWIGDKMVRNMEVELGGDEPDYWVTLEVKDWIGQELRIEASKSPNVEQALNQCFCSETPKEENLFYKEPLRPKVHFTSRRGWLNDPNGLVWHEGEWHLFYQHNPYGCIWGNMTWGHAVSRDL
;
A
#
# COMPACT_ATOMS: atom_id res chain seq x y z
N MET A 1 -35.14 -26.65 8.92
CA MET A 1 -34.70 -25.31 9.36
C MET A 1 -33.61 -24.88 8.41
N GLU A 2 -33.90 -23.97 7.53
CA GLU A 2 -32.90 -23.44 6.59
C GLU A 2 -31.85 -22.67 7.40
N ARG A 3 -30.57 -23.07 7.30
CA ARG A 3 -29.46 -22.32 7.89
C ARG A 3 -29.16 -21.13 6.98
N ARG A 4 -29.52 -19.95 7.42
CA ARG A 4 -29.11 -18.70 6.72
C ARG A 4 -27.74 -18.29 7.21
N TRP A 5 -26.84 -17.95 6.26
CA TRP A 5 -25.48 -17.57 6.55
C TRP A 5 -25.21 -16.17 6.02
N LYS A 6 -24.64 -15.31 6.86
CA LYS A 6 -23.88 -14.15 6.40
C LYS A 6 -22.43 -14.58 6.24
N ARG A 7 -21.76 -14.12 5.20
CA ARG A 7 -20.38 -14.50 4.92
C ARG A 7 -19.59 -13.26 4.51
N SER A 8 -18.35 -13.20 4.97
CA SER A 8 -17.34 -12.27 4.51
C SER A 8 -16.03 -13.01 4.27
N THR A 9 -15.18 -12.46 3.45
CA THR A 9 -13.82 -12.91 3.21
C THR A 9 -12.90 -11.71 3.23
N GLY A 10 -11.65 -11.91 3.62
CA GLY A 10 -10.65 -10.85 3.56
C GLY A 10 -10.32 -10.44 2.11
N TYR A 11 -9.71 -9.29 1.96
CA TYR A 11 -9.35 -8.68 0.68
C TYR A 11 -7.88 -8.95 0.30
N ASN A 12 -7.27 -9.97 0.92
CA ASN A 12 -5.84 -10.28 0.76
C ASN A 12 -4.94 -9.08 1.10
N ARG A 13 -5.24 -8.43 2.22
CA ARG A 13 -4.53 -7.24 2.74
C ARG A 13 -3.98 -7.51 4.14
N ARG A 14 -2.89 -6.84 4.50
CA ARG A 14 -2.29 -6.94 5.84
C ARG A 14 -3.05 -6.12 6.89
N VAL A 15 -3.67 -5.04 6.45
CA VAL A 15 -4.45 -4.15 7.31
C VAL A 15 -5.84 -4.75 7.50
N MET A 16 -6.26 -4.92 8.77
CA MET A 16 -7.62 -5.35 9.09
C MET A 16 -8.62 -4.23 8.79
N GLU A 17 -9.75 -4.61 8.20
CA GLU A 17 -10.84 -3.69 7.89
C GLU A 17 -12.11 -4.07 8.64
N TYR A 18 -12.97 -3.08 8.88
CA TYR A 18 -14.27 -3.34 9.47
C TYR A 18 -15.20 -4.00 8.48
N GLU A 19 -15.86 -5.06 8.93
CA GLU A 19 -16.93 -5.73 8.20
C GLU A 19 -18.22 -5.69 9.03
N SER A 20 -19.33 -5.30 8.43
CA SER A 20 -20.60 -5.16 9.13
C SER A 20 -21.70 -5.98 8.44
N TRP A 21 -22.43 -6.78 9.23
CA TRP A 21 -23.56 -7.54 8.74
C TRP A 21 -24.85 -7.02 9.37
N ASP A 22 -25.83 -6.70 8.54
CA ASP A 22 -27.18 -6.49 9.04
C ASP A 22 -27.74 -7.82 9.55
N VAL A 23 -27.98 -7.87 10.84
CA VAL A 23 -28.49 -9.06 11.55
C VAL A 23 -29.85 -8.81 12.20
N ALA A 24 -30.55 -7.72 11.85
CA ALA A 24 -31.84 -7.36 12.44
C ALA A 24 -32.87 -8.49 12.33
N GLU A 25 -32.88 -9.25 11.22
CA GLU A 25 -33.78 -10.41 11.03
C GLU A 25 -33.55 -11.56 12.03
N TYR A 26 -32.41 -11.55 12.74
CA TYR A 26 -32.03 -12.56 13.73
C TYR A 26 -32.15 -12.08 15.17
N MET A 27 -32.68 -10.88 15.41
CA MET A 27 -32.85 -10.33 16.75
C MET A 27 -33.58 -11.31 17.67
N GLY A 28 -33.08 -11.53 18.89
CA GLY A 28 -33.58 -12.47 19.85
C GLY A 28 -33.25 -13.95 19.56
N LYS A 29 -32.46 -14.23 18.52
CA LYS A 29 -32.03 -15.61 18.21
C LYS A 29 -30.55 -15.80 18.60
N ASN A 30 -30.21 -17.05 18.90
CA ASN A 30 -28.81 -17.40 19.11
C ASN A 30 -28.08 -17.52 17.76
N ALA A 31 -26.97 -16.82 17.64
CA ALA A 31 -26.06 -16.89 16.50
C ALA A 31 -24.67 -17.36 16.93
N ARG A 32 -23.93 -17.93 16.01
CA ARG A 32 -22.54 -18.33 16.20
C ARG A 32 -21.69 -17.78 15.07
N ILE A 33 -20.57 -17.13 15.43
CA ILE A 33 -19.54 -16.74 14.49
C ILE A 33 -18.62 -17.95 14.30
N VAL A 34 -18.28 -18.23 13.05
CA VAL A 34 -17.38 -19.33 12.68
C VAL A 34 -16.31 -18.77 11.76
N LEU A 35 -15.06 -18.83 12.20
CA LEU A 35 -13.90 -18.55 11.37
C LEU A 35 -13.51 -19.84 10.66
N VAL A 36 -13.39 -19.79 9.34
CA VAL A 36 -13.12 -20.97 8.53
C VAL A 36 -11.89 -20.67 7.66
N ASP A 37 -10.78 -21.27 8.05
CA ASP A 37 -9.59 -21.31 7.20
C ASP A 37 -9.54 -22.68 6.53
N GLN A 38 -9.63 -22.71 5.20
CA GLN A 38 -9.54 -23.91 4.37
C GLN A 38 -8.32 -23.86 3.44
N SER A 39 -7.47 -22.84 3.60
CA SER A 39 -6.24 -22.76 2.82
C SER A 39 -5.33 -23.96 3.17
N LYS A 40 -4.78 -24.57 2.12
CA LYS A 40 -3.76 -25.62 2.25
C LYS A 40 -2.39 -25.12 1.82
N GLU A 41 -2.31 -23.88 1.43
CA GLU A 41 -1.13 -23.18 0.94
C GLU A 41 -0.39 -22.50 2.10
N GLY A 42 0.94 -22.40 2.00
CA GLY A 42 1.80 -21.95 3.11
C GLY A 42 1.63 -20.52 3.58
N TRP A 43 0.87 -19.70 2.86
CA TRP A 43 0.67 -18.27 3.18
C TRP A 43 -0.80 -17.90 3.41
N GLY A 44 -1.69 -18.91 3.49
CA GLY A 44 -3.10 -18.68 3.83
C GLY A 44 -3.27 -18.49 5.33
N PHE A 45 -3.88 -17.39 5.75
CA PHE A 45 -4.30 -17.16 7.13
C PHE A 45 -5.54 -16.27 7.17
N ILE A 46 -6.27 -16.33 8.28
CA ILE A 46 -7.39 -15.45 8.57
C ILE A 46 -7.16 -14.78 9.92
N ASN A 47 -7.26 -13.46 9.96
CA ASN A 47 -7.28 -12.67 11.19
C ASN A 47 -8.68 -12.09 11.38
N ALA A 48 -9.18 -12.15 12.59
CA ALA A 48 -10.43 -11.51 12.96
C ALA A 48 -10.39 -11.13 14.45
N ASP A 49 -10.85 -9.93 14.76
CA ASP A 49 -10.84 -9.37 16.12
C ASP A 49 -12.02 -8.42 16.32
N CYS A 50 -12.23 -7.96 17.54
CA CYS A 50 -13.17 -6.91 17.92
C CYS A 50 -14.62 -7.18 17.48
N PHE A 51 -15.16 -8.39 17.75
CA PHE A 51 -16.55 -8.71 17.48
C PHE A 51 -17.49 -8.02 18.47
N TYR A 52 -18.44 -7.25 17.97
CA TYR A 52 -19.47 -6.64 18.80
C TYR A 52 -20.78 -6.45 18.03
N GLN A 53 -21.86 -6.20 18.77
CA GLN A 53 -23.16 -5.84 18.21
C GLN A 53 -23.42 -4.36 18.43
N SER A 54 -24.02 -3.72 17.42
CA SER A 54 -24.40 -2.31 17.47
C SER A 54 -25.69 -2.11 16.69
N ASP A 55 -26.49 -1.12 17.09
CA ASP A 55 -27.66 -0.69 16.33
C ASP A 55 -27.30 0.17 15.13
N THR A 56 -26.06 0.61 15.04
CA THR A 56 -25.54 1.41 13.92
C THR A 56 -24.41 0.70 13.22
N LYS A 57 -24.42 0.76 11.88
CA LYS A 57 -23.30 0.28 11.09
C LYS A 57 -22.08 1.14 11.38
N LEU A 58 -20.95 0.48 11.71
CA LEU A 58 -19.68 1.17 11.77
C LEU A 58 -19.19 1.41 10.36
N GLU A 59 -18.92 2.67 10.05
CA GLU A 59 -18.29 3.06 8.79
C GLU A 59 -16.86 3.51 9.06
N LYS A 60 -15.94 3.06 8.20
CA LYS A 60 -14.55 3.53 8.24
C LYS A 60 -14.54 5.02 7.90
N GLU A 61 -14.06 5.85 8.83
CA GLU A 61 -13.81 7.24 8.51
C GLU A 61 -12.59 7.33 7.59
N ILE A 62 -12.78 7.97 6.45
CA ILE A 62 -11.75 8.16 5.42
C ILE A 62 -11.42 9.65 5.34
N PHE A 63 -10.13 9.95 5.29
CA PHE A 63 -9.65 11.24 4.84
C PHE A 63 -9.31 11.17 3.36
N ALA A 64 -9.81 12.13 2.59
CA ALA A 64 -9.56 12.21 1.14
C ALA A 64 -8.90 13.54 0.78
N LYS A 65 -7.75 13.48 0.16
CA LYS A 65 -7.13 14.64 -0.50
C LYS A 65 -7.37 14.60 -2.00
N ARG A 66 -7.84 15.73 -2.55
CA ARG A 66 -7.96 15.94 -4.01
C ARG A 66 -6.91 16.92 -4.47
N MET A 67 -6.30 16.65 -5.62
CA MET A 67 -5.30 17.51 -6.22
C MET A 67 -5.24 17.31 -7.74
N LEU A 68 -4.86 18.35 -8.47
CA LEU A 68 -4.57 18.24 -9.90
C LEU A 68 -3.21 17.56 -10.09
N VAL A 69 -3.10 16.60 -11.00
CA VAL A 69 -1.81 16.05 -11.43
C VAL A 69 -1.15 17.08 -12.34
N THR A 70 -0.11 17.73 -11.83
CA THR A 70 0.59 18.82 -12.54
C THR A 70 1.92 18.38 -13.15
N HIS A 71 2.52 17.30 -12.63
CA HIS A 71 3.86 16.82 -13.00
C HIS A 71 3.93 15.31 -12.98
N ARG A 72 5.08 14.78 -13.39
CA ARG A 72 5.33 13.35 -13.62
C ARG A 72 5.20 12.47 -12.37
N TYR A 73 5.63 12.94 -11.20
CA TYR A 73 5.70 12.15 -9.97
C TYR A 73 4.82 12.72 -8.86
N LEU A 74 4.05 11.86 -8.21
CA LEU A 74 3.43 12.12 -6.91
C LEU A 74 4.43 11.69 -5.82
N ASN A 75 4.75 12.61 -4.91
CA ASN A 75 5.62 12.36 -3.75
C ASN A 75 4.77 12.15 -2.51
N ILE A 76 5.11 11.13 -1.73
CA ILE A 76 4.37 10.66 -0.55
C ILE A 76 5.36 10.58 0.61
N PRO A 77 5.07 11.23 1.76
CA PRO A 77 5.97 11.23 2.92
C PRO A 77 5.84 9.90 3.69
N VAL A 78 6.97 9.33 4.09
CA VAL A 78 7.05 8.07 4.84
C VAL A 78 7.79 8.26 6.16
N LYS A 79 7.26 7.67 7.24
CA LYS A 79 7.86 7.62 8.56
C LYS A 79 8.04 6.17 8.99
N MET A 80 9.27 5.70 9.09
CA MET A 80 9.58 4.32 9.49
C MET A 80 9.03 4.02 10.89
N GLY A 81 8.32 2.88 11.02
CA GLY A 81 7.69 2.46 12.27
C GLY A 81 6.34 3.12 12.56
N ALA A 82 5.85 3.98 11.67
CA ALA A 82 4.47 4.47 11.78
C ALA A 82 3.47 3.33 11.50
N VAL A 83 2.20 3.57 11.85
CA VAL A 83 1.14 2.64 11.50
C VAL A 83 1.06 2.49 9.98
N ILE A 84 1.01 1.24 9.52
CA ILE A 84 0.83 0.94 8.10
C ILE A 84 -0.60 1.30 7.72
N GLU A 85 -0.75 2.23 6.81
CA GLU A 85 -2.04 2.66 6.27
C GLU A 85 -2.26 2.09 4.88
N GLN A 86 -3.51 1.68 4.63
CA GLN A 86 -3.97 1.37 3.29
C GLN A 86 -4.30 2.67 2.58
N MET A 87 -3.59 2.97 1.51
CA MET A 87 -3.79 4.17 0.71
C MET A 87 -4.30 3.80 -0.68
N ASP A 88 -5.42 4.40 -1.06
CA ASP A 88 -6.05 4.22 -2.37
C ASP A 88 -5.92 5.50 -3.20
N ILE A 89 -5.51 5.35 -4.45
CA ILE A 89 -5.37 6.46 -5.40
C ILE A 89 -6.36 6.29 -6.55
N TRP A 90 -7.12 7.32 -6.81
CA TRP A 90 -8.20 7.36 -7.77
C TRP A 90 -8.00 8.43 -8.81
N ILE A 91 -8.38 8.13 -10.06
CA ILE A 91 -8.57 9.09 -11.15
C ILE A 91 -10.04 9.00 -11.56
N GLY A 92 -10.82 10.05 -11.30
CA GLY A 92 -12.28 9.95 -11.38
C GLY A 92 -12.81 8.84 -10.47
N ASP A 93 -13.59 7.91 -11.02
CA ASP A 93 -14.15 6.76 -10.31
C ASP A 93 -13.31 5.49 -10.42
N LYS A 94 -12.13 5.57 -11.06
CA LYS A 94 -11.25 4.42 -11.24
C LYS A 94 -10.13 4.44 -10.20
N MET A 95 -10.05 3.40 -9.37
CA MET A 95 -8.86 3.14 -8.54
C MET A 95 -7.71 2.73 -9.48
N VAL A 96 -6.62 3.53 -9.46
CA VAL A 96 -5.44 3.32 -10.30
C VAL A 96 -4.29 2.70 -9.54
N ARG A 97 -4.27 2.87 -8.21
CA ARG A 97 -3.27 2.26 -7.34
C ARG A 97 -3.86 2.03 -5.95
N ASN A 98 -3.45 0.93 -5.36
CA ASN A 98 -3.67 0.60 -3.96
C ASN A 98 -2.30 0.23 -3.36
N MET A 99 -1.97 0.75 -2.19
CA MET A 99 -0.69 0.48 -1.55
C MET A 99 -0.77 0.59 -0.03
N GLU A 100 0.12 -0.11 0.65
CA GLU A 100 0.36 -0.02 2.08
C GLU A 100 1.55 0.90 2.33
N VAL A 101 1.40 1.93 3.16
CA VAL A 101 2.44 2.93 3.42
C VAL A 101 2.48 3.30 4.90
N GLU A 102 3.67 3.39 5.48
CA GLU A 102 3.90 4.01 6.79
C GLU A 102 3.89 5.53 6.62
N LEU A 103 2.70 6.14 6.60
CA LEU A 103 2.55 7.57 6.33
C LEU A 103 3.17 8.45 7.41
N GLY A 104 4.00 9.40 7.01
CA GLY A 104 4.69 10.35 7.87
C GLY A 104 4.00 11.70 7.94
N GLY A 105 3.21 11.98 9.00
CA GLY A 105 2.55 13.26 9.20
C GLY A 105 3.50 14.39 9.64
N ASP A 106 4.45 14.07 10.53
CA ASP A 106 5.49 14.99 11.01
C ASP A 106 6.86 14.46 10.60
N GLU A 107 7.73 15.33 10.13
CA GLU A 107 9.14 15.02 9.84
C GLU A 107 9.33 13.64 9.19
N PRO A 108 8.97 13.47 7.92
CA PRO A 108 9.12 12.20 7.23
C PRO A 108 10.60 11.80 7.16
N ASP A 109 10.90 10.51 7.35
CA ASP A 109 12.26 10.01 7.26
C ASP A 109 12.74 9.98 5.80
N TYR A 110 11.83 9.78 4.85
CA TYR A 110 12.09 9.81 3.42
C TYR A 110 10.80 9.96 2.61
N TRP A 111 10.95 10.08 1.30
CA TRP A 111 9.82 10.21 0.37
C TRP A 111 9.82 9.04 -0.62
N VAL A 112 8.64 8.51 -0.88
CA VAL A 112 8.42 7.57 -1.98
C VAL A 112 7.66 8.26 -3.10
N THR A 113 7.76 7.69 -4.31
CA THR A 113 7.15 8.31 -5.49
C THR A 113 6.33 7.30 -6.27
N LEU A 114 5.21 7.79 -6.80
CA LEU A 114 4.42 7.12 -7.83
C LEU A 114 4.50 7.93 -9.12
N GLU A 115 4.83 7.28 -10.23
CA GLU A 115 4.75 7.92 -11.56
C GLU A 115 3.29 8.09 -11.96
N VAL A 116 2.88 9.33 -12.21
CA VAL A 116 1.50 9.74 -12.50
C VAL A 116 1.39 10.50 -13.83
N LYS A 117 2.43 10.44 -14.67
CA LYS A 117 2.51 11.20 -15.94
C LYS A 117 1.33 10.99 -16.87
N ASP A 118 0.77 9.78 -16.89
CA ASP A 118 -0.33 9.43 -17.79
C ASP A 118 -1.66 10.10 -17.41
N TRP A 119 -1.70 10.75 -16.24
CA TRP A 119 -2.86 11.45 -15.71
C TRP A 119 -2.64 12.95 -15.55
N ILE A 120 -1.58 13.53 -16.13
CA ILE A 120 -1.34 14.99 -16.09
C ILE A 120 -2.58 15.72 -16.62
N GLY A 121 -3.01 16.74 -15.88
CA GLY A 121 -4.22 17.53 -16.17
C GLY A 121 -5.53 16.93 -15.61
N GLN A 122 -5.49 15.75 -15.00
CA GLN A 122 -6.66 15.14 -14.35
C GLN A 122 -6.62 15.35 -12.83
N GLU A 123 -7.80 15.30 -12.20
CA GLU A 123 -7.91 15.29 -10.73
C GLU A 123 -7.55 13.90 -10.21
N LEU A 124 -6.63 13.88 -9.24
CA LEU A 124 -6.25 12.72 -8.48
C LEU A 124 -6.84 12.83 -7.06
N ARG A 125 -7.42 11.76 -6.56
CA ARG A 125 -7.93 11.64 -5.20
C ARG A 125 -7.15 10.55 -4.47
N ILE A 126 -6.60 10.90 -3.30
CA ILE A 126 -5.91 9.99 -2.40
C ILE A 126 -6.81 9.77 -1.19
N GLU A 127 -7.04 8.51 -0.83
CA GLU A 127 -7.85 8.12 0.32
C GLU A 127 -7.04 7.23 1.27
N ALA A 128 -7.18 7.47 2.58
CA ALA A 128 -6.68 6.61 3.64
C ALA A 128 -7.56 6.73 4.89
N SER A 129 -7.32 5.89 5.91
CA SER A 129 -8.06 5.97 7.17
C SER A 129 -7.90 7.37 7.78
N LYS A 130 -8.99 7.90 8.34
CA LYS A 130 -8.96 9.24 8.96
C LYS A 130 -8.25 9.18 10.31
N SER A 131 -7.13 9.87 10.40
CA SER A 131 -6.43 10.17 11.65
C SER A 131 -5.65 11.49 11.49
N PRO A 132 -5.30 12.19 12.57
CA PRO A 132 -4.52 13.44 12.48
C PRO A 132 -3.20 13.25 11.72
N ASN A 133 -2.49 12.16 11.96
CA ASN A 133 -1.24 11.85 11.27
C ASN A 133 -1.44 11.62 9.77
N VAL A 134 -2.47 10.85 9.38
CA VAL A 134 -2.80 10.59 7.97
C VAL A 134 -3.20 11.87 7.25
N GLU A 135 -4.06 12.68 7.86
CA GLU A 135 -4.49 13.96 7.29
C GLU A 135 -3.28 14.88 7.04
N GLN A 136 -2.38 14.97 8.00
CA GLN A 136 -1.16 15.76 7.88
C GLN A 136 -0.24 15.20 6.79
N ALA A 137 -0.03 13.88 6.73
CA ALA A 137 0.80 13.22 5.72
C ALA A 137 0.24 13.43 4.31
N LEU A 138 -1.07 13.20 4.11
CA LEU A 138 -1.69 13.40 2.82
C LEU A 138 -1.65 14.87 2.38
N ASN A 139 -1.76 15.83 3.31
CA ASN A 139 -1.63 17.24 3.00
C ASN A 139 -0.22 17.63 2.50
N GLN A 140 0.81 16.86 2.86
CA GLN A 140 2.18 17.05 2.36
C GLN A 140 2.42 16.42 0.98
N CYS A 141 1.56 15.51 0.50
CA CYS A 141 1.71 14.94 -0.84
C CYS A 141 1.66 16.04 -1.91
N PHE A 142 2.52 15.97 -2.91
CA PHE A 142 2.58 16.94 -4.00
C PHE A 142 3.14 16.31 -5.28
N CYS A 143 2.86 16.93 -6.44
CA CYS A 143 3.45 16.54 -7.71
C CYS A 143 4.74 17.31 -8.00
N SER A 144 5.73 16.65 -8.63
CA SER A 144 6.97 17.26 -9.11
C SER A 144 7.47 16.57 -10.38
N GLU A 145 8.33 17.23 -11.13
CA GLU A 145 8.90 16.67 -12.36
C GLU A 145 9.94 15.57 -12.07
N THR A 146 10.65 15.67 -10.95
CA THR A 146 11.60 14.66 -10.47
C THR A 146 11.18 14.15 -9.08
N PRO A 147 11.56 12.92 -8.69
CA PRO A 147 11.38 12.45 -7.33
C PRO A 147 11.95 13.42 -6.30
N LYS A 148 11.24 13.64 -5.20
CA LYS A 148 11.80 14.42 -4.09
C LYS A 148 13.08 13.77 -3.60
N GLU A 149 14.11 14.60 -3.40
CA GLU A 149 15.44 14.17 -2.96
C GLU A 149 16.19 13.26 -3.97
N GLU A 150 15.84 13.30 -5.25
CA GLU A 150 16.53 12.51 -6.28
C GLU A 150 18.05 12.72 -6.26
N ASN A 151 18.49 13.93 -5.95
CA ASN A 151 19.91 14.28 -5.84
C ASN A 151 20.65 13.55 -4.70
N LEU A 152 19.94 12.94 -3.75
CA LEU A 152 20.48 12.15 -2.63
C LEU A 152 20.51 10.66 -2.93
N PHE A 153 19.86 10.19 -3.99
CA PHE A 153 19.83 8.77 -4.33
C PHE A 153 21.23 8.23 -4.57
N TYR A 154 21.50 7.02 -4.04
CA TYR A 154 22.79 6.32 -4.07
C TYR A 154 23.94 7.04 -3.33
N LYS A 155 23.63 8.06 -2.52
CA LYS A 155 24.60 8.84 -1.73
C LYS A 155 24.45 8.61 -0.22
N GLU A 156 23.56 7.71 0.19
CA GLU A 156 23.32 7.41 1.60
C GLU A 156 24.59 6.82 2.24
N PRO A 157 24.98 7.26 3.44
CA PRO A 157 26.24 6.85 4.08
C PRO A 157 26.41 5.35 4.28
N LEU A 158 25.30 4.63 4.54
CA LEU A 158 25.28 3.20 4.82
C LEU A 158 24.91 2.35 3.58
N ARG A 159 24.81 2.95 2.40
CA ARG A 159 24.51 2.19 1.18
C ARG A 159 25.61 1.17 0.88
N PRO A 160 25.27 -0.11 0.65
CA PRO A 160 26.22 -1.12 0.19
C PRO A 160 26.91 -0.69 -1.11
N LYS A 161 28.23 -0.92 -1.21
CA LYS A 161 29.04 -0.49 -2.37
C LYS A 161 29.45 -1.68 -3.27
N VAL A 162 29.23 -2.91 -2.81
CA VAL A 162 29.68 -4.12 -3.51
C VAL A 162 28.55 -4.82 -4.24
N HIS A 163 27.37 -4.85 -3.62
CA HIS A 163 26.20 -5.53 -4.17
C HIS A 163 25.21 -4.55 -4.79
N PHE A 164 24.43 -5.04 -5.76
CA PHE A 164 23.30 -4.30 -6.28
C PHE A 164 22.34 -3.89 -5.16
N THR A 165 21.83 -2.67 -5.23
CA THR A 165 20.81 -2.16 -4.35
C THR A 165 19.76 -1.40 -5.18
N SER A 166 18.48 -1.56 -4.85
CA SER A 166 17.41 -0.73 -5.42
C SER A 166 17.63 0.76 -5.11
N ARG A 167 17.03 1.63 -5.89
CA ARG A 167 17.10 3.08 -5.67
C ARG A 167 16.59 3.46 -4.28
N ARG A 168 15.43 2.94 -3.89
CA ARG A 168 14.78 3.05 -2.57
C ARG A 168 13.91 1.83 -2.33
N GLY A 169 13.50 1.63 -1.09
CA GLY A 169 12.54 0.64 -0.69
C GLY A 169 13.13 -0.74 -0.42
N TRP A 170 12.26 -1.66 -0.06
CA TRP A 170 12.62 -3.04 0.26
C TRP A 170 12.98 -3.82 -0.99
N LEU A 171 14.02 -4.60 -0.90
CA LEU A 171 14.50 -5.52 -1.93
C LEU A 171 14.74 -6.88 -1.29
N ASN A 172 14.25 -7.95 -1.91
CA ASN A 172 14.57 -9.31 -1.49
C ASN A 172 14.92 -10.20 -2.70
N ASP A 173 14.17 -11.26 -2.97
CA ASP A 173 14.58 -12.34 -3.85
C ASP A 173 14.84 -11.90 -5.30
N PRO A 174 15.99 -12.27 -5.90
CA PRO A 174 16.16 -12.15 -7.33
C PRO A 174 15.23 -13.14 -8.04
N ASN A 175 14.44 -12.64 -8.98
CA ASN A 175 13.46 -13.43 -9.73
C ASN A 175 14.00 -13.92 -11.08
N GLY A 176 15.05 -13.31 -11.57
CA GLY A 176 15.68 -13.72 -12.81
C GLY A 176 16.87 -12.84 -13.19
N LEU A 177 17.87 -13.47 -13.76
CA LEU A 177 19.02 -12.82 -14.36
C LEU A 177 19.16 -13.35 -15.78
N VAL A 178 19.18 -12.48 -16.79
CA VAL A 178 19.29 -12.86 -18.20
C VAL A 178 20.18 -11.89 -18.95
N TRP A 179 21.02 -12.46 -19.83
CA TRP A 179 21.75 -11.69 -20.82
C TRP A 179 20.90 -11.54 -22.10
N HIS A 180 20.67 -10.32 -22.52
CA HIS A 180 19.90 -10.02 -23.72
C HIS A 180 20.45 -8.76 -24.42
N GLU A 181 20.70 -8.83 -25.72
CA GLU A 181 21.13 -7.72 -26.56
C GLU A 181 22.31 -6.89 -26.01
N GLY A 182 23.28 -7.54 -25.36
CA GLY A 182 24.49 -6.86 -24.86
C GLY A 182 24.34 -6.30 -23.46
N GLU A 183 23.29 -6.63 -22.73
CA GLU A 183 23.02 -6.17 -21.38
C GLU A 183 22.57 -7.30 -20.46
N TRP A 184 22.91 -7.22 -19.17
CA TRP A 184 22.40 -8.03 -18.10
C TRP A 184 21.15 -7.43 -17.54
N HIS A 185 20.07 -8.20 -17.44
CA HIS A 185 18.81 -7.79 -16.86
C HIS A 185 18.58 -8.56 -15.57
N LEU A 186 18.47 -7.84 -14.45
CA LEU A 186 18.12 -8.40 -13.14
C LEU A 186 16.69 -8.01 -12.77
N PHE A 187 15.85 -9.01 -12.56
CA PHE A 187 14.52 -8.85 -11.99
C PHE A 187 14.53 -9.28 -10.54
N TYR A 188 13.86 -8.52 -9.67
CA TYR A 188 13.85 -8.76 -8.22
C TYR A 188 12.55 -8.35 -7.57
N GLN A 189 12.22 -8.97 -6.44
CA GLN A 189 11.08 -8.57 -5.63
C GLN A 189 11.37 -7.23 -4.97
N HIS A 190 10.40 -6.32 -5.04
CA HIS A 190 10.57 -4.94 -4.61
C HIS A 190 9.30 -4.36 -3.99
N ASN A 191 9.44 -3.76 -2.81
CA ASN A 191 8.44 -2.83 -2.29
C ASN A 191 8.95 -1.40 -2.50
N PRO A 192 8.42 -0.64 -3.47
CA PRO A 192 8.88 0.72 -3.76
C PRO A 192 8.38 1.77 -2.75
N TYR A 193 7.44 1.40 -1.85
CA TYR A 193 6.74 2.33 -0.96
C TYR A 193 7.10 2.18 0.51
N GLY A 194 8.02 1.30 0.86
CA GLY A 194 8.41 1.06 2.25
C GLY A 194 9.71 0.29 2.39
N CYS A 195 10.22 0.21 3.63
CA CYS A 195 11.45 -0.51 3.99
C CYS A 195 11.19 -1.89 4.59
N ILE A 196 9.97 -2.41 4.48
CA ILE A 196 9.55 -3.74 4.93
C ILE A 196 8.95 -4.53 3.77
N TRP A 197 8.81 -5.82 3.95
CA TRP A 197 8.09 -6.66 2.98
C TRP A 197 6.63 -6.19 2.85
N GLY A 198 6.14 -6.03 1.64
CA GLY A 198 4.79 -5.55 1.31
C GLY A 198 4.74 -5.02 -0.12
N ASN A 199 3.59 -4.64 -0.62
CA ASN A 199 3.39 -4.05 -1.97
C ASN A 199 4.20 -4.73 -3.08
N MET A 200 4.34 -6.05 -3.06
CA MET A 200 5.28 -6.77 -3.92
C MET A 200 5.09 -6.45 -5.40
N THR A 201 6.12 -5.89 -5.97
CA THR A 201 6.28 -5.64 -7.40
C THR A 201 7.58 -6.27 -7.89
N TRP A 202 7.84 -6.22 -9.16
CA TRP A 202 9.14 -6.53 -9.72
C TRP A 202 9.92 -5.25 -10.00
N GLY A 203 11.09 -5.14 -9.40
CA GLY A 203 12.11 -4.21 -9.83
C GLY A 203 12.86 -4.79 -11.04
N HIS A 204 13.40 -3.92 -11.89
CA HIS A 204 14.22 -4.28 -13.04
C HIS A 204 15.44 -3.38 -13.08
N ALA A 205 16.61 -3.98 -13.06
CA ALA A 205 17.88 -3.29 -13.25
C ALA A 205 18.59 -3.82 -14.48
N VAL A 206 19.38 -2.98 -15.10
CA VAL A 206 20.15 -3.30 -16.30
C VAL A 206 21.61 -2.89 -16.10
N SER A 207 22.55 -3.76 -16.49
CA SER A 207 23.99 -3.49 -16.48
C SER A 207 24.67 -4.04 -17.73
N ARG A 208 25.74 -3.40 -18.15
CA ARG A 208 26.57 -3.88 -19.28
C ARG A 208 27.77 -4.72 -18.83
N ASP A 209 28.15 -4.58 -17.58
CA ASP A 209 29.41 -5.12 -17.03
C ASP A 209 29.24 -5.81 -15.65
N LEU A 210 28.04 -5.96 -15.11
CA LEU A 210 27.68 -6.51 -13.79
C LEU A 210 28.22 -5.65 -12.62
#